data_ea0be78caf22e374e7a2e8c7fcf06b8d
#
_entry.id   ea0be78caf22e374e7a2e8c7fcf06b8d
#
_cell.length_a   1.000
_cell.length_b   1.000
_cell.length_c   1.000
_cell.angle_alpha   90.00
_cell.angle_beta   90.00
_cell.angle_gamma   90.00
#
_symmetry.space_group_name_H-M   'P 1'
#
loop_
_entity.id
_entity.type
_entity.pdbx_description
1 polymer ?
#
loop_
_entity_poly.entity_id
_entity_poly.type
_entity_poly.pdbx_seq_one_letter_code
_entity_poly.pdbx_strand_id
1 'polypeptide(L)'
;MGWISNPIYPISMRNTLIFSIILLCCIGCHRQPEYRIGVSQCLDDAWRQKMNEEMERELLLHPDMSLYKRIAYGSNELQCAQIDSFISERVNLLIVSPNEAAEVKPAVTRAYRAGIPVIVADRRVTGDEWTAFIGGDNYRVGELMAEWVATVQSENSQAGKPQALKVLEVAGLPGSTPATLRHNGMMDKLAELCGEHVPEVQTVLGEWMKEDAYRVVTEYLAEHKDVDVIVAQNDLMAIGASEAVRANSSYGAGSVRIMGVDGIMPGLQASIDGVIECTAASQSRGDMVIETAAHILAGEPFVRDTVIETTMIDATAAYALLIQHEARLHDLQTLHIVQLRSDNLWQQMRSDRRRLITIIVFFFLLLVVAIVALLYMLTPLKTEIRRDILPQLEEVEQTLETIQLSQRDMAFGERMKQIVDDHLTDPNLNVEFLSSSLRLSRTQIFRRVKTVAGKGPLEFIRERRLLRADELLRTTDMTVQQVALELCFSSPGYFTKCYKDYFGHLPSERK
;
A
#
# COMPACT_ATOMS: atom_id res chain seq x y z
N MET A 1 40.47 -0.03 -72.55
CA MET A 1 41.29 0.06 -71.34
C MET A 1 40.46 0.67 -70.23
N GLY A 2 40.41 0.03 -69.08
CA GLY A 2 39.90 0.62 -67.87
C GLY A 2 38.57 0.01 -67.39
N TRP A 3 38.65 -1.20 -66.85
CA TRP A 3 37.60 -1.79 -66.02
C TRP A 3 37.63 -1.13 -64.64
N ILE A 4 36.52 -0.53 -64.18
CA ILE A 4 36.32 -0.19 -62.77
C ILE A 4 35.18 -1.08 -62.26
N SER A 5 35.57 -2.14 -61.59
CA SER A 5 34.71 -3.02 -60.80
C SER A 5 34.34 -2.32 -59.47
N ASN A 6 33.07 -1.95 -59.29
CA ASN A 6 32.59 -1.57 -57.98
C ASN A 6 32.32 -2.85 -57.15
N PRO A 7 32.90 -2.97 -55.98
CA PRO A 7 32.60 -4.10 -55.09
C PRO A 7 31.22 -3.92 -54.43
N ILE A 8 30.35 -4.88 -54.67
CA ILE A 8 29.09 -5.05 -53.91
C ILE A 8 29.51 -5.47 -52.49
N TYR A 9 29.42 -4.54 -51.53
CA TYR A 9 29.61 -4.86 -50.14
C TYR A 9 28.50 -5.78 -49.66
N PRO A 10 28.75 -6.95 -49.07
CA PRO A 10 27.76 -7.76 -48.44
C PRO A 10 27.22 -6.99 -47.23
N ILE A 11 25.90 -6.80 -47.15
CA ILE A 11 25.22 -6.29 -45.95
C ILE A 11 25.65 -7.18 -44.79
N SER A 12 26.54 -6.63 -43.97
CA SER A 12 27.36 -7.37 -43.02
C SER A 12 26.44 -8.04 -41.98
N MET A 13 26.63 -9.35 -41.77
CA MET A 13 26.08 -10.13 -40.65
C MET A 13 26.18 -9.40 -39.31
N ARG A 14 27.09 -8.45 -39.21
CA ARG A 14 27.30 -7.55 -38.08
C ARG A 14 26.10 -6.64 -37.81
N ASN A 15 25.39 -6.14 -38.83
CA ASN A 15 24.22 -5.27 -38.67
C ASN A 15 23.00 -6.10 -38.27
N THR A 16 22.86 -7.33 -38.77
CA THR A 16 21.80 -8.24 -38.35
C THR A 16 21.97 -8.72 -36.91
N LEU A 17 23.23 -8.96 -36.49
CA LEU A 17 23.54 -9.31 -35.11
C LEU A 17 23.27 -8.13 -34.14
N ILE A 18 23.64 -6.92 -34.53
CA ILE A 18 23.37 -5.69 -33.73
C ILE A 18 21.87 -5.46 -33.60
N PHE A 19 21.08 -5.65 -34.67
CA PHE A 19 19.62 -5.53 -34.63
C PHE A 19 18.98 -6.61 -33.74
N SER A 20 19.49 -7.84 -33.78
CA SER A 20 19.02 -8.93 -32.91
C SER A 20 19.36 -8.69 -31.44
N ILE A 21 20.53 -8.12 -31.14
CA ILE A 21 20.94 -7.77 -29.76
C ILE A 21 20.09 -6.60 -29.23
N ILE A 22 19.84 -5.58 -30.06
CA ILE A 22 18.96 -4.44 -29.67
C ILE A 22 17.53 -4.94 -29.43
N LEU A 23 17.01 -5.86 -30.25
CA LEU A 23 15.70 -6.45 -30.07
C LEU A 23 15.59 -7.32 -28.81
N LEU A 24 16.65 -8.07 -28.47
CA LEU A 24 16.75 -8.83 -27.22
C LEU A 24 16.84 -7.91 -25.97
N CYS A 25 17.56 -6.79 -26.06
CA CYS A 25 17.66 -5.82 -24.98
C CYS A 25 16.32 -5.09 -24.69
N CYS A 26 15.46 -4.92 -25.69
CA CYS A 26 14.12 -4.32 -25.52
C CYS A 26 13.07 -5.25 -24.89
N ILE A 27 13.34 -6.56 -24.79
CA ILE A 27 12.40 -7.57 -24.29
C ILE A 27 12.52 -7.78 -22.76
N GLY A 28 13.56 -7.23 -22.13
CA GLY A 28 13.95 -7.56 -20.74
C GLY A 28 13.77 -6.48 -19.69
N CYS A 29 13.21 -5.31 -19.97
CA CYS A 29 12.97 -4.31 -18.93
C CYS A 29 11.75 -4.69 -18.08
N HIS A 30 11.92 -5.61 -17.14
CA HIS A 30 11.22 -5.55 -15.88
C HIS A 30 11.74 -4.30 -15.18
N ARG A 31 10.91 -3.26 -15.09
CA ARG A 31 11.24 -2.05 -14.32
C ARG A 31 11.43 -2.52 -12.88
N GLN A 32 12.66 -2.55 -12.40
CA GLN A 32 12.91 -2.78 -10.99
C GLN A 32 12.30 -1.60 -10.23
N PRO A 33 11.75 -1.82 -9.04
CA PRO A 33 11.30 -0.72 -8.20
C PRO A 33 12.40 0.33 -8.07
N GLU A 34 12.04 1.59 -8.24
CA GLU A 34 13.00 2.70 -8.19
C GLU A 34 13.41 2.97 -6.74
N TYR A 35 12.46 2.77 -5.79
CA TYR A 35 12.67 3.07 -4.37
C TYR A 35 12.70 1.81 -3.52
N ARG A 36 13.78 1.67 -2.75
CA ARG A 36 13.98 0.61 -1.76
C ARG A 36 13.71 1.15 -0.37
N ILE A 37 12.70 0.62 0.31
CA ILE A 37 12.29 1.04 1.65
C ILE A 37 12.67 -0.04 2.64
N GLY A 38 13.56 0.29 3.60
CA GLY A 38 13.88 -0.58 4.72
C GLY A 38 12.79 -0.48 5.80
N VAL A 39 12.40 -1.60 6.39
CA VAL A 39 11.47 -1.65 7.52
C VAL A 39 12.12 -2.43 8.65
N SER A 40 12.39 -1.77 9.78
CA SER A 40 12.92 -2.40 11.00
C SER A 40 11.84 -2.39 12.09
N GLN A 41 11.38 -3.57 12.44
CA GLN A 41 10.32 -3.76 13.45
C GLN A 41 10.88 -4.43 14.71
N CYS A 42 10.38 -3.97 15.87
CA CYS A 42 10.78 -4.51 17.16
C CYS A 42 10.31 -5.94 17.41
N LEU A 43 9.07 -6.29 17.03
CA LEU A 43 8.42 -7.56 17.31
C LEU A 43 7.66 -8.08 16.08
N ASP A 44 7.24 -9.35 16.13
CA ASP A 44 6.34 -10.00 15.18
C ASP A 44 5.05 -10.42 15.89
N ASP A 45 4.25 -9.46 16.30
CA ASP A 45 2.97 -9.67 16.95
C ASP A 45 1.78 -9.38 16.00
N ALA A 46 0.57 -9.73 16.44
CA ALA A 46 -0.63 -9.58 15.62
C ALA A 46 -0.91 -8.12 15.22
N TRP A 47 -0.55 -7.14 16.06
CA TRP A 47 -0.70 -5.72 15.75
C TRP A 47 0.26 -5.31 14.62
N ARG A 48 1.51 -5.79 14.65
CA ARG A 48 2.50 -5.51 13.61
C ARG A 48 2.24 -6.27 12.32
N GLN A 49 1.71 -7.49 12.41
CA GLN A 49 1.24 -8.23 11.23
C GLN A 49 0.15 -7.45 10.51
N LYS A 50 -0.83 -6.89 11.23
CA LYS A 50 -1.86 -6.01 10.66
C LYS A 50 -1.24 -4.77 10.00
N MET A 51 -0.28 -4.10 10.64
CA MET A 51 0.44 -2.97 10.06
C MET A 51 1.18 -3.35 8.76
N ASN A 52 1.80 -4.54 8.75
CA ASN A 52 2.47 -5.05 7.55
C ASN A 52 1.50 -5.29 6.40
N GLU A 53 0.34 -5.90 6.67
CA GLU A 53 -0.71 -6.13 5.68
C GLU A 53 -1.25 -4.81 5.11
N GLU A 54 -1.42 -3.79 5.96
CA GLU A 54 -1.83 -2.45 5.54
C GLU A 54 -0.77 -1.79 4.66
N MET A 55 0.51 -1.88 5.02
CA MET A 55 1.63 -1.40 4.21
C MET A 55 1.72 -2.12 2.86
N GLU A 56 1.63 -3.45 2.85
CA GLU A 56 1.71 -4.25 1.63
C GLU A 56 0.56 -3.97 0.67
N ARG A 57 -0.63 -3.72 1.20
CA ARG A 57 -1.81 -3.36 0.41
C ARG A 57 -1.64 -1.98 -0.21
N GLU A 58 -1.22 -0.97 0.55
CA GLU A 58 -0.99 0.37 0.04
C GLU A 58 0.14 0.40 -1.01
N LEU A 59 1.16 -0.45 -0.81
CA LEU A 59 2.25 -0.61 -1.77
C LEU A 59 1.79 -1.04 -3.17
N LEU A 60 0.63 -1.69 -3.31
CA LEU A 60 0.07 -2.04 -4.63
C LEU A 60 -0.26 -0.80 -5.47
N LEU A 61 -0.48 0.35 -4.83
CA LEU A 61 -0.72 1.63 -5.49
C LEU A 61 0.60 2.32 -5.90
N HIS A 62 1.74 1.84 -5.39
CA HIS A 62 3.08 2.41 -5.60
C HIS A 62 4.03 1.38 -6.23
N PRO A 63 3.86 1.05 -7.53
CA PRO A 63 4.60 -0.03 -8.18
C PRO A 63 6.10 0.25 -8.38
N ASP A 64 6.54 1.46 -8.08
CA ASP A 64 7.93 1.92 -8.10
C ASP A 64 8.62 1.76 -6.74
N MET A 65 7.92 1.27 -5.71
CA MET A 65 8.45 1.05 -4.37
C MET A 65 8.54 -0.44 -4.01
N SER A 66 9.47 -0.81 -3.13
CA SER A 66 9.60 -2.15 -2.56
C SER A 66 9.99 -2.10 -1.09
N LEU A 67 9.40 -2.99 -0.26
CA LEU A 67 9.68 -3.11 1.16
C LEU A 67 10.67 -4.25 1.44
N TYR A 68 11.64 -3.96 2.30
CA TYR A 68 12.61 -4.91 2.84
C TYR A 68 12.48 -4.94 4.36
N LYS A 69 11.73 -5.92 4.87
CA LYS A 69 11.38 -6.02 6.30
C LYS A 69 12.41 -6.84 7.08
N ARG A 70 12.75 -6.37 8.29
CA ARG A 70 13.56 -7.08 9.29
C ARG A 70 12.91 -6.95 10.65
N ILE A 71 12.91 -8.03 11.42
CA ILE A 71 12.29 -8.12 12.73
C ILE A 71 13.39 -8.32 13.76
N ALA A 72 13.35 -7.56 14.86
CA ALA A 72 14.36 -7.57 15.90
C ALA A 72 14.03 -8.51 17.09
N TYR A 73 12.82 -9.05 17.13
CA TYR A 73 12.36 -9.99 18.16
C TYR A 73 12.65 -9.52 19.60
N GLY A 74 12.45 -8.22 19.88
CA GLY A 74 12.67 -7.63 21.18
C GLY A 74 14.12 -7.25 21.49
N SER A 75 15.09 -7.51 20.61
CA SER A 75 16.49 -7.13 20.83
C SER A 75 16.81 -5.74 20.27
N ASN A 76 17.20 -4.83 21.16
CA ASN A 76 17.67 -3.50 20.80
C ASN A 76 18.95 -3.56 19.95
N GLU A 77 19.89 -4.44 20.32
CA GLU A 77 21.16 -4.63 19.60
C GLU A 77 20.91 -5.10 18.17
N LEU A 78 20.03 -6.10 18.00
CA LEU A 78 19.68 -6.62 16.68
C LEU A 78 18.98 -5.54 15.85
N GLN A 79 18.09 -4.76 16.46
CA GLN A 79 17.40 -3.68 15.78
C GLN A 79 18.37 -2.60 15.29
N CYS A 80 19.29 -2.17 16.15
CA CYS A 80 20.34 -1.23 15.77
C CYS A 80 21.21 -1.76 14.63
N ALA A 81 21.61 -3.04 14.68
CA ALA A 81 22.39 -3.65 13.61
C ALA A 81 21.61 -3.74 12.29
N GLN A 82 20.30 -3.99 12.33
CA GLN A 82 19.43 -3.98 11.14
C GLN A 82 19.34 -2.59 10.52
N ILE A 83 19.21 -1.54 11.34
CA ILE A 83 19.19 -0.15 10.88
C ILE A 83 20.54 0.20 10.22
N ASP A 84 21.66 -0.14 10.85
CA ASP A 84 23.00 0.09 10.31
C ASP A 84 23.22 -0.67 8.99
N SER A 85 22.66 -1.88 8.85
CA SER A 85 22.68 -2.62 7.60
C SER A 85 21.88 -1.88 6.50
N PHE A 86 20.69 -1.36 6.79
CA PHE A 86 19.92 -0.56 5.84
C PHE A 86 20.65 0.73 5.40
N ILE A 87 21.38 1.36 6.33
CA ILE A 87 22.24 2.50 5.99
C ILE A 87 23.31 2.07 4.99
N SER A 88 23.99 0.94 5.25
CA SER A 88 25.03 0.40 4.38
C SER A 88 24.50 -0.01 3.00
N GLU A 89 23.29 -0.52 2.95
CA GLU A 89 22.57 -0.90 1.72
C GLU A 89 22.01 0.30 0.95
N ARG A 90 22.10 1.51 1.52
CA ARG A 90 21.63 2.76 0.94
C ARG A 90 20.15 2.67 0.51
N VAL A 91 19.29 2.26 1.42
CA VAL A 91 17.85 2.33 1.18
C VAL A 91 17.42 3.78 0.96
N ASN A 92 16.37 3.99 0.18
CA ASN A 92 15.89 5.34 -0.15
C ASN A 92 15.10 5.97 1.01
N LEU A 93 14.50 5.13 1.86
CA LEU A 93 13.77 5.54 3.05
C LEU A 93 13.80 4.38 4.07
N LEU A 94 13.77 4.72 5.35
CA LEU A 94 13.72 3.77 6.45
C LEU A 94 12.46 3.98 7.28
N ILE A 95 11.71 2.90 7.54
CA ILE A 95 10.60 2.86 8.49
C ILE A 95 11.10 2.11 9.72
N VAL A 96 10.96 2.71 10.91
CA VAL A 96 11.39 2.11 12.17
C VAL A 96 10.23 2.08 13.15
N SER A 97 9.88 0.89 13.66
CA SER A 97 9.04 0.72 14.85
C SER A 97 9.98 0.32 16.01
N PRO A 98 10.40 1.27 16.86
CA PRO A 98 11.48 1.04 17.83
C PRO A 98 11.05 0.06 18.93
N ASN A 99 11.99 -0.77 19.41
CA ASN A 99 11.73 -1.61 20.59
C ASN A 99 11.70 -0.74 21.86
N GLU A 100 12.80 -0.08 22.16
CA GLU A 100 12.90 0.90 23.25
C GLU A 100 13.37 2.25 22.72
N ALA A 101 12.69 3.31 23.17
CA ALA A 101 12.89 4.66 22.65
C ALA A 101 14.35 5.17 22.77
N ALA A 102 14.98 4.93 23.91
CA ALA A 102 16.33 5.41 24.21
C ALA A 102 17.42 4.57 23.51
N GLU A 103 17.26 3.25 23.52
CA GLU A 103 18.28 2.30 23.03
C GLU A 103 18.37 2.31 21.50
N VAL A 104 17.25 2.47 20.79
CA VAL A 104 17.21 2.47 19.32
C VAL A 104 17.51 3.86 18.74
N LYS A 105 17.31 4.94 19.51
CA LYS A 105 17.57 6.32 19.08
C LYS A 105 18.91 6.52 18.38
N PRO A 106 20.07 6.03 18.92
CA PRO A 106 21.35 6.30 18.26
C PRO A 106 21.42 5.76 16.83
N ALA A 107 20.78 4.61 16.53
CA ALA A 107 20.75 4.05 15.21
C ALA A 107 19.84 4.85 14.28
N VAL A 108 18.67 5.29 14.74
CA VAL A 108 17.75 6.20 14.01
C VAL A 108 18.47 7.50 13.68
N THR A 109 19.16 8.12 14.64
CA THR A 109 19.98 9.31 14.43
C THR A 109 21.04 9.12 13.35
N ARG A 110 21.73 7.96 13.34
CA ARG A 110 22.73 7.66 12.30
C ARG A 110 22.10 7.58 10.90
N ALA A 111 20.96 6.92 10.77
CA ALA A 111 20.23 6.85 9.51
C ALA A 111 19.81 8.24 9.01
N TYR A 112 19.22 9.04 9.89
CA TYR A 112 18.79 10.41 9.57
C TYR A 112 19.96 11.29 9.15
N ARG A 113 21.09 11.27 9.90
CA ARG A 113 22.30 12.03 9.58
C ARG A 113 23.03 11.52 8.32
N ALA A 114 22.82 10.27 7.94
CA ALA A 114 23.31 9.73 6.66
C ALA A 114 22.47 10.23 5.47
N GLY A 115 21.44 11.05 5.70
CA GLY A 115 20.56 11.60 4.67
C GLY A 115 19.45 10.64 4.21
N ILE A 116 19.22 9.56 4.93
CA ILE A 116 18.11 8.64 4.69
C ILE A 116 16.89 9.17 5.43
N PRO A 117 15.78 9.50 4.75
CA PRO A 117 14.53 9.84 5.41
C PRO A 117 14.08 8.71 6.34
N VAL A 118 13.72 9.04 7.59
CA VAL A 118 13.27 8.06 8.57
C VAL A 118 11.83 8.35 9.00
N ILE A 119 10.94 7.40 8.78
CA ILE A 119 9.61 7.40 9.37
C ILE A 119 9.66 6.55 10.64
N VAL A 120 9.37 7.17 11.78
CA VAL A 120 9.19 6.47 13.04
C VAL A 120 7.71 6.11 13.17
N ALA A 121 7.41 4.80 13.31
CA ALA A 121 6.04 4.30 13.34
C ALA A 121 5.73 3.61 14.69
N ASP A 122 4.48 3.72 15.15
CA ASP A 122 3.97 3.14 16.40
C ASP A 122 4.60 3.79 17.65
N ARG A 123 5.84 3.50 17.92
CA ARG A 123 6.59 3.94 19.11
C ARG A 123 7.49 5.12 18.76
N ARG A 124 7.51 6.13 19.61
CA ARG A 124 8.41 7.28 19.41
C ARG A 124 9.84 6.93 19.83
N VAL A 125 10.78 7.61 19.22
CA VAL A 125 12.13 7.81 19.76
C VAL A 125 12.24 9.20 20.39
N THR A 126 13.14 9.38 21.33
CA THR A 126 13.39 10.68 21.96
C THR A 126 14.11 11.62 20.99
N GLY A 127 13.74 12.91 20.97
CA GLY A 127 14.36 13.93 20.10
C GLY A 127 13.62 14.08 18.76
N ASP A 128 14.26 14.75 17.81
CA ASP A 128 13.66 15.24 16.56
C ASP A 128 14.47 14.83 15.30
N GLU A 129 15.45 13.94 15.44
CA GLU A 129 16.28 13.45 14.36
C GLU A 129 15.59 12.30 13.61
N TRP A 130 14.43 12.60 13.02
CA TRP A 130 13.62 11.75 12.15
C TRP A 130 12.80 12.63 11.19
N THR A 131 12.33 12.07 10.11
CA THR A 131 11.62 12.80 9.04
C THR A 131 10.13 12.91 9.35
N ALA A 132 9.48 11.80 9.70
CA ALA A 132 8.07 11.77 10.07
C ALA A 132 7.81 10.80 11.22
N PHE A 133 6.74 11.06 11.98
CA PHE A 133 6.18 10.13 12.96
C PHE A 133 4.72 9.83 12.62
N ILE A 134 4.33 8.55 12.74
CA ILE A 134 2.95 8.10 12.61
C ILE A 134 2.68 7.09 13.72
N GLY A 135 1.76 7.40 14.64
CA GLY A 135 1.45 6.51 15.74
C GLY A 135 0.23 6.94 16.53
N GLY A 136 -0.27 6.08 17.40
CA GLY A 136 -1.45 6.33 18.22
C GLY A 136 -1.20 7.29 19.39
N ASP A 137 -2.27 7.94 19.85
CA ASP A 137 -2.27 8.70 21.10
C ASP A 137 -2.33 7.75 22.31
N ASN A 138 -1.16 7.25 22.70
CA ASN A 138 -1.04 6.31 23.81
C ASN A 138 -1.37 6.92 25.16
N TYR A 139 -1.21 8.25 25.33
CA TYR A 139 -1.64 8.90 26.55
C TYR A 139 -3.16 8.94 26.65
N ARG A 140 -3.84 9.26 25.55
CA ARG A 140 -5.32 9.19 25.45
C ARG A 140 -5.85 7.77 25.63
N VAL A 141 -5.12 6.76 25.13
CA VAL A 141 -5.45 5.34 25.44
C VAL A 141 -5.45 5.11 26.94
N GLY A 142 -4.43 5.58 27.66
CA GLY A 142 -4.39 5.51 29.12
C GLY A 142 -5.56 6.22 29.78
N GLU A 143 -5.93 7.42 29.30
CA GLU A 143 -7.13 8.11 29.82
C GLU A 143 -8.40 7.29 29.58
N LEU A 144 -8.57 6.64 28.43
CA LEU A 144 -9.72 5.75 28.18
C LEU A 144 -9.74 4.55 29.13
N MET A 145 -8.56 3.97 29.44
CA MET A 145 -8.46 2.91 30.45
C MET A 145 -8.97 3.42 31.81
N ALA A 146 -8.58 4.61 32.22
CA ALA A 146 -9.07 5.23 33.45
C ALA A 146 -10.55 5.53 33.45
N GLU A 147 -11.08 6.08 32.35
CA GLU A 147 -12.52 6.36 32.19
C GLU A 147 -13.36 5.11 32.36
N TRP A 148 -12.90 3.97 31.80
CA TRP A 148 -13.56 2.70 31.98
C TRP A 148 -13.48 2.21 33.44
N VAL A 149 -12.29 2.26 34.07
CA VAL A 149 -12.13 1.90 35.50
C VAL A 149 -13.02 2.74 36.39
N ALA A 150 -13.09 4.05 36.17
CA ALA A 150 -13.96 4.95 36.91
C ALA A 150 -15.45 4.64 36.73
N THR A 151 -15.84 4.19 35.52
CA THR A 151 -17.21 3.70 35.26
C THR A 151 -17.51 2.47 36.11
N VAL A 152 -16.61 1.48 36.14
CA VAL A 152 -16.71 0.28 36.98
C VAL A 152 -16.79 0.63 38.47
N GLN A 153 -15.98 1.58 38.92
CA GLN A 153 -16.01 2.09 40.30
C GLN A 153 -17.39 2.71 40.64
N SER A 154 -17.95 3.50 39.73
CA SER A 154 -19.25 4.11 39.92
C SER A 154 -20.38 3.06 40.00
N GLU A 155 -20.36 2.07 39.13
CA GLU A 155 -21.31 0.96 39.12
C GLU A 155 -21.24 0.15 40.41
N ASN A 156 -20.03 -0.16 40.91
CA ASN A 156 -19.84 -0.84 42.19
C ASN A 156 -20.36 -0.01 43.38
N SER A 157 -20.13 1.29 43.36
CA SER A 157 -20.65 2.20 44.41
C SER A 157 -22.16 2.25 44.40
N GLN A 158 -22.80 2.29 43.24
CA GLN A 158 -24.28 2.24 43.11
C GLN A 158 -24.84 0.88 43.55
N ALA A 159 -24.07 -0.20 43.38
CA ALA A 159 -24.44 -1.54 43.88
C ALA A 159 -24.21 -1.74 45.39
N GLY A 160 -23.84 -0.67 46.11
CA GLY A 160 -23.63 -0.71 47.55
C GLY A 160 -22.25 -1.23 47.98
N LYS A 161 -21.26 -1.20 47.09
CA LYS A 161 -19.85 -1.54 47.32
C LYS A 161 -18.98 -0.31 47.17
N PRO A 162 -18.95 0.62 48.15
CA PRO A 162 -18.30 1.93 47.98
C PRO A 162 -16.76 1.87 48.14
N GLN A 163 -16.18 0.68 48.32
CA GLN A 163 -14.74 0.52 48.45
C GLN A 163 -14.01 0.84 47.13
N ALA A 164 -12.84 1.46 47.24
CA ALA A 164 -11.99 1.68 46.08
C ALA A 164 -11.60 0.34 45.41
N LEU A 165 -11.65 0.31 44.08
CA LEU A 165 -11.32 -0.90 43.32
C LEU A 165 -9.84 -1.26 43.46
N LYS A 166 -9.57 -2.54 43.49
CA LYS A 166 -8.22 -3.10 43.32
C LYS A 166 -8.00 -3.43 41.85
N VAL A 167 -7.16 -2.64 41.24
CA VAL A 167 -6.88 -2.71 39.80
C VAL A 167 -5.51 -3.33 39.58
N LEU A 168 -5.46 -4.36 38.76
CA LEU A 168 -4.20 -4.92 38.25
C LEU A 168 -3.94 -4.43 36.85
N GLU A 169 -2.90 -3.64 36.68
CA GLU A 169 -2.39 -3.27 35.36
C GLU A 169 -1.44 -4.33 34.85
N VAL A 170 -1.67 -4.86 33.65
CA VAL A 170 -0.74 -5.73 32.94
C VAL A 170 -0.05 -4.88 31.88
N ALA A 171 1.15 -4.42 32.22
CA ALA A 171 1.91 -3.46 31.43
C ALA A 171 2.74 -4.12 30.34
N GLY A 172 2.99 -3.35 29.29
CA GLY A 172 3.90 -3.73 28.21
C GLY A 172 5.37 -3.65 28.61
N LEU A 173 6.26 -3.73 27.61
CA LEU A 173 7.71 -3.71 27.81
C LEU A 173 8.15 -2.37 28.41
N PRO A 174 8.90 -2.40 29.53
CA PRO A 174 9.53 -1.20 30.08
C PRO A 174 10.44 -0.52 29.05
N GLY A 175 10.45 0.83 29.03
CA GLY A 175 11.23 1.61 28.06
C GLY A 175 10.53 1.83 26.69
N SER A 176 9.44 1.11 26.41
CA SER A 176 8.60 1.44 25.27
C SER A 176 7.68 2.63 25.55
N THR A 177 7.57 3.55 24.58
CA THR A 177 6.75 4.76 24.78
C THR A 177 5.25 4.46 24.97
N PRO A 178 4.63 3.48 24.30
CA PRO A 178 3.23 3.13 24.57
C PRO A 178 3.01 2.68 26.02
N ALA A 179 3.87 1.82 26.57
CA ALA A 179 3.69 1.35 27.94
C ALA A 179 3.73 2.50 28.95
N THR A 180 4.71 3.38 28.82
CA THR A 180 4.86 4.55 29.70
C THR A 180 3.69 5.53 29.56
N LEU A 181 3.28 5.85 28.33
CA LEU A 181 2.21 6.83 28.09
C LEU A 181 0.84 6.30 28.51
N ARG A 182 0.54 5.01 28.25
CA ARG A 182 -0.72 4.37 28.68
C ARG A 182 -0.81 4.37 30.21
N HIS A 183 0.27 3.98 30.89
CA HIS A 183 0.33 4.03 32.36
C HIS A 183 0.11 5.46 32.91
N ASN A 184 0.87 6.43 32.39
CA ASN A 184 0.78 7.81 32.90
C ASN A 184 -0.60 8.41 32.63
N GLY A 185 -1.15 8.26 31.41
CA GLY A 185 -2.49 8.74 31.08
C GLY A 185 -3.57 8.11 31.96
N MET A 186 -3.43 6.80 32.28
CA MET A 186 -4.34 6.12 33.19
C MET A 186 -4.26 6.68 34.61
N MET A 187 -3.05 6.81 35.15
CA MET A 187 -2.85 7.28 36.52
C MET A 187 -3.29 8.73 36.70
N ASP A 188 -2.92 9.61 35.77
CA ASP A 188 -3.32 11.03 35.82
C ASP A 188 -4.82 11.20 35.71
N LYS A 189 -5.48 10.45 34.85
CA LYS A 189 -6.93 10.52 34.64
C LYS A 189 -7.72 9.87 35.80
N LEU A 190 -7.23 8.78 36.40
CA LEU A 190 -7.82 8.21 37.61
C LEU A 190 -7.77 9.21 38.76
N ALA A 191 -6.65 9.92 38.96
CA ALA A 191 -6.52 10.95 39.98
C ALA A 191 -7.53 12.11 39.75
N GLU A 192 -7.76 12.49 38.47
CA GLU A 192 -8.75 13.51 38.10
C GLU A 192 -10.17 13.04 38.39
N LEU A 193 -10.56 11.82 37.97
CA LEU A 193 -11.94 11.33 38.00
C LEU A 193 -12.38 10.84 39.39
N CYS A 194 -11.48 10.21 40.15
CA CYS A 194 -11.83 9.50 41.36
C CYS A 194 -11.55 10.28 42.66
N GLY A 195 -10.79 11.38 42.58
CA GLY A 195 -10.50 12.26 43.73
C GLY A 195 -9.93 11.50 44.93
N GLU A 196 -10.65 11.49 46.07
CA GLU A 196 -10.23 10.81 47.30
C GLU A 196 -10.40 9.26 47.26
N HIS A 197 -11.10 8.77 46.21
CA HIS A 197 -11.42 7.33 46.03
C HIS A 197 -10.63 6.73 44.86
N VAL A 198 -9.40 7.18 44.61
CA VAL A 198 -8.56 6.63 43.55
C VAL A 198 -8.37 5.14 43.76
N PRO A 199 -8.64 4.31 42.74
CA PRO A 199 -8.38 2.87 42.77
C PRO A 199 -6.94 2.56 43.14
N GLU A 200 -6.72 1.47 43.88
CA GLU A 200 -5.38 0.92 44.14
C GLU A 200 -4.90 0.18 42.88
N VAL A 201 -3.90 0.73 42.21
CA VAL A 201 -3.35 0.16 40.98
C VAL A 201 -2.02 -0.54 41.31
N GLN A 202 -1.97 -1.85 41.03
CA GLN A 202 -0.74 -2.64 41.04
C GLN A 202 -0.36 -2.99 39.60
N THR A 203 0.92 -3.01 39.28
CA THR A 203 1.41 -3.23 37.92
C THR A 203 2.29 -4.48 37.86
N VAL A 204 1.98 -5.36 36.89
CA VAL A 204 2.82 -6.51 36.51
C VAL A 204 3.24 -6.38 35.05
N LEU A 205 4.37 -6.99 34.67
CA LEU A 205 4.95 -6.86 33.35
C LEU A 205 4.57 -8.06 32.48
N GLY A 206 3.71 -7.86 31.50
CA GLY A 206 3.30 -8.86 30.52
C GLY A 206 4.04 -8.74 29.18
N GLU A 207 4.92 -7.74 29.04
CA GLU A 207 5.88 -7.56 27.94
C GLU A 207 5.29 -7.70 26.52
N TRP A 208 4.03 -7.35 26.36
CA TRP A 208 3.20 -7.44 25.14
C TRP A 208 2.77 -8.86 24.74
N MET A 209 3.17 -9.89 25.52
CA MET A 209 2.94 -11.29 25.17
C MET A 209 1.83 -11.91 26.01
N LYS A 210 1.00 -12.75 25.37
CA LYS A 210 -0.11 -13.45 26.01
C LYS A 210 0.38 -14.40 27.11
N GLU A 211 1.40 -15.16 26.80
CA GLU A 211 1.98 -16.18 27.68
C GLU A 211 2.63 -15.56 28.94
N ASP A 212 3.32 -14.43 28.77
CA ASP A 212 3.90 -13.70 29.90
C ASP A 212 2.81 -13.09 30.78
N ALA A 213 1.79 -12.48 30.17
CA ALA A 213 0.64 -11.97 30.89
C ALA A 213 -0.06 -13.08 31.70
N TYR A 214 -0.31 -14.25 31.06
CA TYR A 214 -0.85 -15.41 31.78
C TYR A 214 -0.01 -15.81 32.98
N ARG A 215 1.29 -15.90 32.81
CA ARG A 215 2.25 -16.27 33.85
C ARG A 215 2.23 -15.26 34.99
N VAL A 216 2.48 -13.98 34.72
CA VAL A 216 2.61 -12.97 35.78
C VAL A 216 1.28 -12.71 36.50
N VAL A 217 0.14 -12.78 35.81
CA VAL A 217 -1.18 -12.67 36.44
C VAL A 217 -1.47 -13.91 37.29
N THR A 218 -1.11 -15.12 36.84
CA THR A 218 -1.27 -16.33 37.64
C THR A 218 -0.46 -16.23 38.92
N GLU A 219 0.82 -15.80 38.88
CA GLU A 219 1.68 -15.56 40.01
C GLU A 219 1.07 -14.53 40.96
N TYR A 220 0.61 -13.40 40.42
CA TYR A 220 0.01 -12.33 41.23
C TYR A 220 -1.28 -12.80 41.93
N LEU A 221 -2.18 -13.50 41.23
CA LEU A 221 -3.44 -13.99 41.80
C LEU A 221 -3.29 -15.15 42.80
N ALA A 222 -2.14 -15.79 42.86
CA ALA A 222 -1.85 -16.79 43.89
C ALA A 222 -1.71 -16.16 45.28
N GLU A 223 -1.19 -14.93 45.33
CA GLU A 223 -0.98 -14.16 46.56
C GLU A 223 -2.10 -13.16 46.87
N HIS A 224 -2.79 -12.68 45.85
CA HIS A 224 -3.85 -11.63 45.92
C HIS A 224 -5.18 -12.19 45.44
N LYS A 225 -6.18 -12.23 46.33
CA LYS A 225 -7.50 -12.84 46.01
C LYS A 225 -8.64 -11.82 45.90
N ASP A 226 -8.30 -10.56 45.79
CA ASP A 226 -9.23 -9.44 45.86
C ASP A 226 -9.06 -8.44 44.70
N VAL A 227 -8.61 -8.91 43.55
CA VAL A 227 -8.57 -8.11 42.30
C VAL A 227 -9.98 -7.95 41.77
N ASP A 228 -10.41 -6.70 41.56
CA ASP A 228 -11.71 -6.37 41.02
C ASP A 228 -11.66 -6.18 39.49
N VAL A 229 -10.55 -5.58 39.01
CA VAL A 229 -10.40 -5.14 37.62
C VAL A 229 -8.99 -5.46 37.13
N ILE A 230 -8.88 -5.91 35.89
CA ILE A 230 -7.62 -6.02 35.17
C ILE A 230 -7.66 -5.09 33.95
N VAL A 231 -6.67 -4.21 33.84
CA VAL A 231 -6.41 -3.37 32.68
C VAL A 231 -5.14 -3.86 32.01
N ALA A 232 -5.24 -4.44 30.82
CA ALA A 232 -4.09 -4.87 30.06
C ALA A 232 -3.76 -3.89 28.93
N GLN A 233 -2.50 -3.55 28.83
CA GLN A 233 -2.03 -2.56 27.85
C GLN A 233 -2.04 -3.09 26.39
N ASN A 234 -2.42 -4.37 26.15
CA ASN A 234 -2.86 -4.83 24.83
C ASN A 234 -3.86 -5.99 24.93
N ASP A 235 -4.50 -6.34 23.82
CA ASP A 235 -5.54 -7.37 23.76
C ASP A 235 -5.03 -8.77 24.05
N LEU A 236 -3.81 -9.10 23.59
CA LEU A 236 -3.23 -10.43 23.84
C LEU A 236 -2.94 -10.64 25.33
N MET A 237 -2.43 -9.62 26.01
CA MET A 237 -2.23 -9.67 27.46
C MET A 237 -3.57 -9.73 28.20
N ALA A 238 -4.62 -9.03 27.73
CA ALA A 238 -5.97 -9.12 28.31
C ALA A 238 -6.53 -10.53 28.22
N ILE A 239 -6.35 -11.19 27.08
CA ILE A 239 -6.75 -12.59 26.88
C ILE A 239 -5.96 -13.51 27.80
N GLY A 240 -4.63 -13.35 27.91
CA GLY A 240 -3.78 -14.11 28.83
C GLY A 240 -4.18 -13.94 30.29
N ALA A 241 -4.45 -12.69 30.69
CA ALA A 241 -4.96 -12.37 32.03
C ALA A 241 -6.31 -13.04 32.32
N SER A 242 -7.24 -13.03 31.35
CA SER A 242 -8.54 -13.72 31.47
C SER A 242 -8.37 -15.23 31.63
N GLU A 243 -7.45 -15.85 30.92
CA GLU A 243 -7.14 -17.27 31.07
C GLU A 243 -6.57 -17.56 32.47
N ALA A 244 -5.71 -16.70 33.02
CA ALA A 244 -5.16 -16.82 34.36
C ALA A 244 -6.29 -16.70 35.44
N VAL A 245 -7.18 -15.74 35.30
CA VAL A 245 -8.37 -15.58 36.17
C VAL A 245 -9.24 -16.83 36.13
N ARG A 246 -9.54 -17.36 34.98
CA ARG A 246 -10.37 -18.57 34.81
C ARG A 246 -9.72 -19.82 35.39
N ALA A 247 -8.39 -19.92 35.35
CA ALA A 247 -7.65 -21.03 35.91
C ALA A 247 -7.58 -20.97 37.45
N ASN A 248 -7.83 -19.81 38.07
CA ASN A 248 -7.78 -19.62 39.50
C ASN A 248 -9.14 -19.87 40.16
N SER A 249 -9.23 -20.97 40.93
CA SER A 249 -10.49 -21.38 41.59
C SER A 249 -11.03 -20.40 42.63
N SER A 250 -10.24 -19.41 43.06
CA SER A 250 -10.67 -18.36 44.00
C SER A 250 -11.58 -17.31 43.32
N TYR A 251 -11.60 -17.26 42.00
CA TYR A 251 -12.39 -16.31 41.22
C TYR A 251 -13.56 -17.02 40.49
N GLY A 252 -14.76 -16.50 40.67
CA GLY A 252 -15.92 -16.96 39.89
C GLY A 252 -15.92 -16.42 38.47
N ALA A 253 -16.70 -17.02 37.59
CA ALA A 253 -16.86 -16.50 36.23
C ALA A 253 -17.40 -15.06 36.28
N GLY A 254 -16.73 -14.12 35.64
CA GLY A 254 -17.09 -12.71 35.60
C GLY A 254 -16.85 -11.93 36.89
N SER A 255 -16.15 -12.49 37.88
CA SER A 255 -15.80 -11.79 39.12
C SER A 255 -14.76 -10.71 38.96
N VAL A 256 -13.93 -10.79 37.93
CA VAL A 256 -12.91 -9.81 37.55
C VAL A 256 -13.29 -9.24 36.19
N ARG A 257 -13.43 -7.92 36.11
CA ARG A 257 -13.68 -7.23 34.83
C ARG A 257 -12.35 -6.96 34.14
N ILE A 258 -12.28 -7.17 32.84
CA ILE A 258 -11.02 -7.10 32.10
C ILE A 258 -11.21 -6.25 30.84
N MET A 259 -10.30 -5.31 30.62
CA MET A 259 -10.21 -4.58 29.35
C MET A 259 -8.85 -4.77 28.69
N GLY A 260 -8.85 -4.66 27.37
CA GLY A 260 -7.66 -4.68 26.53
C GLY A 260 -7.42 -3.34 25.82
N VAL A 261 -6.40 -3.34 25.01
CA VAL A 261 -6.03 -2.25 24.09
C VAL A 261 -5.58 -2.89 22.79
N ASP A 262 -5.76 -2.24 21.70
CA ASP A 262 -5.37 -2.39 20.30
C ASP A 262 -6.57 -2.51 19.37
N GLY A 263 -7.64 -3.21 19.75
CA GLY A 263 -8.77 -3.49 18.86
C GLY A 263 -8.36 -4.38 17.68
N ILE A 264 -7.44 -5.33 17.90
CA ILE A 264 -7.07 -6.36 16.92
C ILE A 264 -8.13 -7.48 16.88
N MET A 265 -8.13 -8.27 15.79
CA MET A 265 -9.14 -9.32 15.60
C MET A 265 -9.33 -10.25 16.82
N PRO A 266 -8.24 -10.76 17.46
CA PRO A 266 -8.41 -11.55 18.69
C PRO A 266 -9.07 -10.79 19.84
N GLY A 267 -8.77 -9.50 20.01
CA GLY A 267 -9.38 -8.64 21.03
C GLY A 267 -10.84 -8.34 20.75
N LEU A 268 -11.19 -8.04 19.51
CA LEU A 268 -12.59 -7.86 19.08
C LEU A 268 -13.41 -9.11 19.33
N GLN A 269 -12.91 -10.29 18.96
CA GLN A 269 -13.56 -11.55 19.21
C GLN A 269 -13.69 -11.83 20.70
N ALA A 270 -12.65 -11.57 21.48
CA ALA A 270 -12.67 -11.73 22.94
C ALA A 270 -13.71 -10.82 23.61
N SER A 271 -13.94 -9.61 23.08
CA SER A 271 -14.98 -8.71 23.57
C SER A 271 -16.38 -9.22 23.21
N ILE A 272 -16.58 -9.74 22.01
CA ILE A 272 -17.87 -10.34 21.58
C ILE A 272 -18.21 -11.57 22.43
N ASP A 273 -17.20 -12.41 22.73
CA ASP A 273 -17.36 -13.65 23.53
C ASP A 273 -17.45 -13.38 25.02
N GLY A 274 -17.35 -12.13 25.47
CA GLY A 274 -17.35 -11.76 26.89
C GLY A 274 -16.13 -12.26 27.66
N VAL A 275 -15.02 -12.48 26.98
CA VAL A 275 -13.70 -12.82 27.57
C VAL A 275 -13.05 -11.60 28.17
N ILE A 276 -13.15 -10.48 27.46
CA ILE A 276 -12.85 -9.13 27.92
C ILE A 276 -14.11 -8.27 27.72
N GLU A 277 -14.23 -7.19 28.47
CA GLU A 277 -15.41 -6.35 28.38
C GLU A 277 -15.37 -5.37 27.21
N CYS A 278 -14.19 -4.80 26.99
CA CYS A 278 -13.95 -3.85 25.90
C CYS A 278 -12.45 -3.77 25.59
N THR A 279 -12.12 -3.07 24.51
CA THR A 279 -10.76 -2.73 24.13
C THR A 279 -10.67 -1.28 23.67
N ALA A 280 -9.57 -0.58 23.94
CA ALA A 280 -9.31 0.72 23.38
C ALA A 280 -8.60 0.57 22.02
N ALA A 281 -9.11 1.22 20.99
CA ALA A 281 -8.51 1.13 19.67
C ALA A 281 -7.09 1.72 19.63
N SER A 282 -6.12 0.98 19.12
CA SER A 282 -4.79 1.47 18.75
C SER A 282 -4.51 1.06 17.31
N GLN A 283 -4.90 1.95 16.37
CA GLN A 283 -4.84 1.64 14.94
C GLN A 283 -3.39 1.68 14.43
N SER A 284 -3.03 0.70 13.60
CA SER A 284 -1.67 0.57 13.04
C SER A 284 -1.40 1.53 11.87
N ARG A 285 -2.39 1.79 11.02
CA ARG A 285 -2.33 2.71 9.86
C ARG A 285 -1.08 2.56 9.01
N GLY A 286 -0.71 1.32 8.69
CA GLY A 286 0.37 1.01 7.76
C GLY A 286 0.15 1.61 6.36
N ASP A 287 -1.10 1.82 5.95
CA ASP A 287 -1.49 2.57 4.77
C ASP A 287 -0.91 4.00 4.78
N MET A 288 -1.13 4.76 5.87
CA MET A 288 -0.59 6.12 6.01
C MET A 288 0.95 6.15 6.04
N VAL A 289 1.57 5.12 6.57
CA VAL A 289 3.04 5.02 6.60
C VAL A 289 3.61 4.95 5.18
N ILE A 290 2.99 4.14 4.30
CA ILE A 290 3.42 4.03 2.89
C ILE A 290 3.06 5.28 2.09
N GLU A 291 1.86 5.83 2.27
CA GLU A 291 1.46 7.10 1.65
C GLU A 291 2.44 8.24 2.01
N THR A 292 2.79 8.37 3.30
CA THR A 292 3.78 9.34 3.76
C THR A 292 5.17 9.06 3.15
N ALA A 293 5.58 7.80 3.05
CA ALA A 293 6.83 7.42 2.40
C ALA A 293 6.83 7.83 0.92
N ALA A 294 5.72 7.64 0.21
CA ALA A 294 5.57 8.06 -1.18
C ALA A 294 5.72 9.58 -1.34
N HIS A 295 5.05 10.37 -0.51
CA HIS A 295 5.16 11.84 -0.52
C HIS A 295 6.60 12.30 -0.24
N ILE A 296 7.27 11.70 0.76
CA ILE A 296 8.67 12.02 1.09
C ILE A 296 9.58 11.73 -0.11
N LEU A 297 9.44 10.56 -0.73
CA LEU A 297 10.27 10.14 -1.86
C LEU A 297 10.00 10.96 -3.14
N ALA A 298 8.76 11.42 -3.32
CA ALA A 298 8.37 12.32 -4.40
C ALA A 298 8.78 13.79 -4.15
N GLY A 299 9.21 14.15 -2.93
CA GLY A 299 9.47 15.53 -2.54
C GLY A 299 8.19 16.37 -2.39
N GLU A 300 7.07 15.73 -2.11
CA GLU A 300 5.76 16.34 -1.91
C GLU A 300 5.55 16.72 -0.43
N PRO A 301 4.62 17.67 -0.13
CA PRO A 301 4.28 18.00 1.23
C PRO A 301 3.71 16.81 2.00
N PHE A 302 4.11 16.64 3.26
CA PHE A 302 3.60 15.63 4.17
C PHE A 302 3.43 16.18 5.59
N VAL A 303 2.65 15.51 6.43
CA VAL A 303 2.51 15.85 7.85
C VAL A 303 3.66 15.17 8.61
N ARG A 304 4.47 15.99 9.29
CA ARG A 304 5.64 15.50 10.01
C ARG A 304 5.28 14.64 11.23
N ASP A 305 4.23 15.00 11.95
CA ASP A 305 3.80 14.33 13.19
C ASP A 305 2.31 14.02 13.11
N THR A 306 1.99 12.74 12.85
CA THR A 306 0.62 12.25 12.72
C THR A 306 0.28 11.40 13.94
N VAL A 307 -0.62 11.93 14.76
CA VAL A 307 -1.19 11.24 15.91
C VAL A 307 -2.56 10.68 15.53
N ILE A 308 -2.71 9.36 15.63
CA ILE A 308 -3.94 8.64 15.28
C ILE A 308 -4.86 8.64 16.49
N GLU A 309 -6.09 9.11 16.31
CA GLU A 309 -7.11 9.13 17.36
C GLU A 309 -7.48 7.72 17.81
N THR A 310 -7.87 7.62 19.08
CA THR A 310 -8.30 6.38 19.73
C THR A 310 -9.74 6.50 20.24
N THR A 311 -10.41 5.36 20.36
CA THR A 311 -11.75 5.27 20.94
C THR A 311 -11.95 3.93 21.64
N MET A 312 -12.95 3.87 22.54
CA MET A 312 -13.34 2.62 23.18
C MET A 312 -14.18 1.78 22.21
N ILE A 313 -13.94 0.48 22.21
CA ILE A 313 -14.66 -0.54 21.44
C ILE A 313 -15.28 -1.54 22.42
N ASP A 314 -16.58 -1.50 22.58
CA ASP A 314 -17.36 -2.50 23.30
C ASP A 314 -17.72 -3.69 22.39
N ALA A 315 -18.41 -4.69 22.93
CA ALA A 315 -18.84 -5.87 22.19
C ALA A 315 -19.71 -5.53 20.96
N THR A 316 -20.53 -4.49 21.05
CA THR A 316 -21.40 -4.06 19.94
C THR A 316 -20.60 -3.45 18.80
N ALA A 317 -19.70 -2.54 19.16
CA ALA A 317 -18.76 -1.94 18.19
C ALA A 317 -17.80 -2.98 17.62
N ALA A 318 -17.29 -3.90 18.44
CA ALA A 318 -16.44 -5.02 18.02
C ALA A 318 -17.14 -5.90 16.98
N TYR A 319 -18.41 -6.25 17.18
CA TYR A 319 -19.18 -7.03 16.22
C TYR A 319 -19.35 -6.29 14.88
N ALA A 320 -19.65 -4.98 14.92
CA ALA A 320 -19.76 -4.18 13.70
C ALA A 320 -18.42 -4.10 12.94
N LEU A 321 -17.29 -3.94 13.65
CA LEU A 321 -15.96 -3.92 13.06
C LEU A 321 -15.58 -5.28 12.47
N LEU A 322 -15.97 -6.39 13.10
CA LEU A 322 -15.75 -7.75 12.59
C LEU A 322 -16.46 -7.95 11.25
N ILE A 323 -17.75 -7.59 11.16
CA ILE A 323 -18.51 -7.67 9.90
C ILE A 323 -17.86 -6.82 8.80
N GLN A 324 -17.43 -5.60 9.13
CA GLN A 324 -16.75 -4.73 8.18
C GLN A 324 -15.42 -5.34 7.71
N HIS A 325 -14.69 -5.99 8.63
CA HIS A 325 -13.43 -6.65 8.29
C HIS A 325 -13.67 -7.85 7.36
N GLU A 326 -14.66 -8.70 7.63
CA GLU A 326 -15.01 -9.84 6.78
C GLU A 326 -15.44 -9.38 5.38
N ALA A 327 -16.28 -8.35 5.30
CA ALA A 327 -16.67 -7.77 4.01
C ALA A 327 -15.47 -7.25 3.24
N ARG A 328 -14.54 -6.55 3.91
CA ARG A 328 -13.30 -6.03 3.31
C ARG A 328 -12.37 -7.15 2.82
N LEU A 329 -12.23 -8.24 3.60
CA LEU A 329 -11.46 -9.41 3.17
C LEU A 329 -12.04 -10.05 1.92
N HIS A 330 -13.36 -10.17 1.85
CA HIS A 330 -14.06 -10.69 0.68
C HIS A 330 -13.80 -9.82 -0.56
N ASP A 331 -13.88 -8.49 -0.42
CA ASP A 331 -13.60 -7.54 -1.50
C ASP A 331 -12.14 -7.64 -1.98
N LEU A 332 -11.19 -7.74 -1.05
CA LEU A 332 -9.76 -7.91 -1.37
C LEU A 332 -9.48 -9.23 -2.10
N GLN A 333 -10.10 -10.34 -1.67
CA GLN A 333 -9.99 -11.62 -2.37
C GLN A 333 -10.54 -11.53 -3.80
N THR A 334 -11.67 -10.84 -3.96
CA THR A 334 -12.29 -10.63 -5.27
C THR A 334 -11.39 -9.78 -6.17
N LEU A 335 -10.82 -8.68 -5.66
CA LEU A 335 -9.86 -7.85 -6.38
C LEU A 335 -8.59 -8.62 -6.76
N HIS A 336 -8.05 -9.43 -5.86
CA HIS A 336 -6.89 -10.27 -6.15
C HIS A 336 -7.16 -11.29 -7.25
N ILE A 337 -8.34 -11.94 -7.22
CA ILE A 337 -8.76 -12.88 -8.28
C ILE A 337 -8.89 -12.15 -9.61
N VAL A 338 -9.47 -10.95 -9.63
CA VAL A 338 -9.60 -10.12 -10.84
C VAL A 338 -8.23 -9.73 -11.38
N GLN A 339 -7.31 -9.33 -10.50
CA GLN A 339 -5.93 -8.97 -10.87
C GLN A 339 -5.18 -10.17 -11.45
N LEU A 340 -5.23 -11.33 -10.80
CA LEU A 340 -4.62 -12.57 -11.31
C LEU A 340 -5.21 -12.99 -12.68
N ARG A 341 -6.51 -12.83 -12.87
CA ARG A 341 -7.15 -13.10 -14.17
C ARG A 341 -6.69 -12.12 -15.24
N SER A 342 -6.61 -10.85 -14.90
CA SER A 342 -6.09 -9.80 -15.78
C SER A 342 -4.64 -10.10 -16.20
N ASP A 343 -3.76 -10.42 -15.26
CA ASP A 343 -2.36 -10.72 -15.52
C ASP A 343 -2.21 -11.96 -16.40
N ASN A 344 -2.99 -13.01 -16.13
CA ASN A 344 -3.01 -14.22 -16.95
C ASN A 344 -3.48 -13.92 -18.38
N LEU A 345 -4.52 -13.11 -18.55
CA LEU A 345 -5.00 -12.69 -19.87
C LEU A 345 -3.93 -11.86 -20.62
N TRP A 346 -3.27 -10.94 -19.92
CA TRP A 346 -2.17 -10.16 -20.48
C TRP A 346 -0.98 -11.02 -20.88
N GLN A 347 -0.61 -11.99 -20.07
CA GLN A 347 0.46 -12.96 -20.40
C GLN A 347 0.07 -13.81 -21.62
N GLN A 348 -1.19 -14.29 -21.67
CA GLN A 348 -1.70 -15.08 -22.78
C GLN A 348 -1.72 -14.26 -24.08
N MET A 349 -2.23 -13.03 -24.05
CA MET A 349 -2.19 -12.13 -25.19
C MET A 349 -0.77 -11.80 -25.65
N ARG A 350 0.18 -11.59 -24.73
CA ARG A 350 1.60 -11.38 -25.09
C ARG A 350 2.21 -12.66 -25.72
N SER A 351 1.88 -13.84 -25.21
CA SER A 351 2.32 -15.11 -25.74
C SER A 351 1.79 -15.34 -27.16
N ASP A 352 0.49 -15.12 -27.36
CA ASP A 352 -0.15 -15.30 -28.66
C ASP A 352 0.37 -14.29 -29.69
N ARG A 353 0.59 -13.04 -29.28
CA ARG A 353 1.23 -12.04 -30.14
C ARG A 353 2.65 -12.42 -30.51
N ARG A 354 3.46 -12.96 -29.58
CA ARG A 354 4.81 -13.45 -29.87
C ARG A 354 4.77 -14.64 -30.85
N ARG A 355 3.86 -15.60 -30.65
CA ARG A 355 3.66 -16.72 -31.57
C ARG A 355 3.28 -16.24 -32.99
N LEU A 356 2.35 -15.29 -33.08
CA LEU A 356 1.93 -14.71 -34.34
C LEU A 356 3.10 -14.02 -35.06
N ILE A 357 3.89 -13.20 -34.34
CA ILE A 357 5.08 -12.55 -34.90
C ILE A 357 6.09 -13.60 -35.37
N THR A 358 6.33 -14.65 -34.60
CA THR A 358 7.26 -15.72 -34.97
C THR A 358 6.80 -16.44 -36.24
N ILE A 359 5.50 -16.71 -36.37
CA ILE A 359 4.92 -17.33 -37.56
C ILE A 359 5.06 -16.41 -38.78
N ILE A 360 4.76 -15.12 -38.62
CA ILE A 360 4.91 -14.13 -39.70
C ILE A 360 6.38 -14.03 -40.15
N VAL A 361 7.32 -13.94 -39.22
CA VAL A 361 8.75 -13.89 -39.53
C VAL A 361 9.21 -15.18 -40.22
N PHE A 362 8.74 -16.34 -39.75
CA PHE A 362 9.07 -17.63 -40.39
C PHE A 362 8.57 -17.71 -41.83
N PHE A 363 7.31 -17.35 -42.08
CA PHE A 363 6.77 -17.34 -43.45
C PHE A 363 7.44 -16.28 -44.33
N PHE A 364 7.80 -15.13 -43.77
CA PHE A 364 8.54 -14.11 -44.47
C PHE A 364 9.94 -14.63 -44.90
N LEU A 365 10.65 -15.30 -43.99
CA LEU A 365 11.94 -15.92 -44.30
C LEU A 365 11.80 -17.00 -45.37
N LEU A 366 10.77 -17.86 -45.31
CA LEU A 366 10.49 -18.85 -46.35
C LEU A 366 10.22 -18.19 -47.69
N LEU A 367 9.45 -17.11 -47.71
CA LEU A 367 9.17 -16.34 -48.93
C LEU A 367 10.45 -15.77 -49.52
N VAL A 368 11.34 -15.20 -48.67
CA VAL A 368 12.64 -14.67 -49.12
C VAL A 368 13.51 -15.78 -49.69
N VAL A 369 13.57 -16.95 -49.05
CA VAL A 369 14.31 -18.11 -49.56
C VAL A 369 13.73 -18.59 -50.91
N ALA A 370 12.40 -18.69 -51.01
CA ALA A 370 11.74 -19.06 -52.28
C ALA A 370 12.01 -18.08 -53.40
N ILE A 371 11.99 -16.76 -53.10
CA ILE A 371 12.33 -15.70 -54.08
C ILE A 371 13.78 -15.80 -54.51
N VAL A 372 14.73 -16.03 -53.54
CA VAL A 372 16.15 -16.20 -53.84
C VAL A 372 16.39 -17.46 -54.70
N ALA A 373 15.73 -18.60 -54.35
CA ALA A 373 15.80 -19.81 -55.16
C ALA A 373 15.24 -19.63 -56.58
N LEU A 374 14.11 -18.94 -56.70
CA LEU A 374 13.51 -18.60 -58.01
C LEU A 374 14.45 -17.71 -58.82
N LEU A 375 15.03 -16.67 -58.21
CA LEU A 375 16.04 -15.80 -58.88
C LEU A 375 17.28 -16.57 -59.32
N TYR A 376 17.72 -17.59 -58.50
CA TYR A 376 18.87 -18.42 -58.87
C TYR A 376 18.53 -19.36 -60.02
N MET A 377 17.31 -19.91 -60.08
CA MET A 377 16.85 -20.73 -61.22
C MET A 377 16.65 -19.95 -62.51
N LEU A 378 16.34 -18.66 -62.38
CA LEU A 378 16.09 -17.76 -63.52
C LEU A 378 17.37 -16.97 -63.96
N THR A 379 18.56 -17.43 -63.56
CA THR A 379 19.87 -16.79 -63.88
C THR A 379 20.12 -16.50 -65.39
N PRO A 380 19.51 -17.17 -66.39
CA PRO A 380 19.67 -16.74 -67.80
C PRO A 380 18.90 -15.47 -68.18
N LEU A 381 17.89 -15.07 -67.37
CA LEU A 381 17.13 -13.83 -67.63
C LEU A 381 17.66 -12.59 -66.88
N LYS A 382 18.88 -12.60 -66.44
CA LYS A 382 19.50 -11.58 -65.55
C LYS A 382 19.51 -10.16 -66.08
N THR A 383 19.31 -9.93 -67.36
CA THR A 383 19.37 -8.59 -67.96
C THR A 383 18.03 -7.87 -68.05
N GLU A 384 16.91 -8.59 -68.10
CA GLU A 384 15.57 -7.96 -68.15
C GLU A 384 14.98 -7.75 -66.76
N ILE A 385 15.27 -8.63 -65.78
CA ILE A 385 14.68 -8.59 -64.43
C ILE A 385 15.19 -7.40 -63.60
N ARG A 386 16.39 -6.89 -63.91
CA ARG A 386 16.98 -5.77 -63.17
C ARG A 386 16.21 -4.46 -63.31
N ARG A 387 15.31 -4.37 -64.27
CA ARG A 387 14.49 -3.16 -64.55
C ARG A 387 13.19 -3.17 -63.75
N ASP A 388 12.66 -4.38 -63.43
CA ASP A 388 11.31 -4.47 -62.86
C ASP A 388 11.27 -4.76 -61.35
N ILE A 389 12.41 -5.25 -60.75
CA ILE A 389 12.45 -5.65 -59.32
C ILE A 389 12.88 -4.51 -58.38
N LEU A 390 13.73 -3.57 -58.85
CA LEU A 390 14.15 -2.42 -58.02
C LEU A 390 12.96 -1.58 -57.48
N PRO A 391 11.93 -1.27 -58.30
CA PRO A 391 10.78 -0.50 -57.80
C PRO A 391 9.95 -1.26 -56.75
N GLN A 392 9.86 -2.58 -56.84
CA GLN A 392 9.09 -3.39 -55.90
C GLN A 392 9.80 -3.53 -54.54
N LEU A 393 11.14 -3.52 -54.51
CA LEU A 393 11.90 -3.47 -53.27
C LEU A 393 11.76 -2.14 -52.53
N GLU A 394 11.69 -1.02 -53.26
CA GLU A 394 11.39 0.30 -52.68
C GLU A 394 9.96 0.38 -52.13
N GLU A 395 9.01 -0.30 -52.71
CA GLU A 395 7.62 -0.38 -52.20
C GLU A 395 7.53 -1.20 -50.93
N VAL A 396 8.30 -2.28 -50.80
CA VAL A 396 8.39 -3.08 -49.57
C VAL A 396 9.08 -2.29 -48.45
N GLU A 397 10.10 -1.51 -48.77
CA GLU A 397 10.82 -0.67 -47.78
C GLU A 397 9.89 0.46 -47.27
N GLN A 398 9.09 1.08 -48.12
CA GLN A 398 8.06 2.05 -47.73
C GLN A 398 6.97 1.41 -46.86
N THR A 399 6.61 0.16 -47.14
CA THR A 399 5.61 -0.56 -46.34
C THR A 399 6.13 -0.89 -44.96
N LEU A 400 7.40 -1.28 -44.83
CA LEU A 400 8.10 -1.50 -43.53
C LEU A 400 8.21 -0.21 -42.72
N GLU A 401 8.53 0.93 -43.33
CA GLU A 401 8.50 2.23 -42.67
C GLU A 401 7.10 2.59 -42.14
N THR A 402 6.05 2.29 -42.91
CA THR A 402 4.68 2.51 -42.51
C THR A 402 4.28 1.69 -41.30
N ILE A 403 4.73 0.42 -41.22
CA ILE A 403 4.51 -0.47 -40.05
C ILE A 403 5.25 0.05 -38.81
N GLN A 404 6.47 0.56 -38.95
CA GLN A 404 7.23 1.14 -37.86
C GLN A 404 6.60 2.44 -37.31
N LEU A 405 6.05 3.28 -38.21
CA LEU A 405 5.29 4.48 -37.83
C LEU A 405 4.04 4.10 -37.03
N SER A 406 3.31 3.07 -37.47
CA SER A 406 2.13 2.54 -36.75
C SER A 406 2.48 2.02 -35.34
N GLN A 407 3.60 1.34 -35.17
CA GLN A 407 4.05 0.87 -33.84
C GLN A 407 4.43 2.02 -32.89
N ARG A 408 5.07 3.08 -33.42
CA ARG A 408 5.37 4.30 -32.65
C ARG A 408 4.11 5.06 -32.23
N ASP A 409 3.09 5.06 -33.07
CA ASP A 409 1.82 5.70 -32.76
C ASP A 409 0.99 4.88 -31.75
N MET A 410 1.03 3.54 -31.80
CA MET A 410 0.44 2.68 -30.77
C MET A 410 1.12 2.86 -29.41
N ALA A 411 2.45 2.85 -29.39
CA ALA A 411 3.20 3.08 -28.14
C ALA A 411 2.93 4.47 -27.54
N PHE A 412 2.77 5.48 -28.38
CA PHE A 412 2.35 6.81 -27.96
C PHE A 412 0.94 6.81 -27.39
N GLY A 413 0.00 6.10 -28.04
CA GLY A 413 -1.40 5.97 -27.61
C GLY A 413 -1.51 5.35 -26.21
N GLU A 414 -0.81 4.25 -25.97
CA GLU A 414 -0.79 3.57 -24.67
C GLU A 414 -0.20 4.46 -23.57
N ARG A 415 0.92 5.12 -23.85
CA ARG A 415 1.54 6.03 -22.89
C ARG A 415 0.65 7.23 -22.57
N MET A 416 0.02 7.81 -23.56
CA MET A 416 -0.92 8.92 -23.37
C MET A 416 -2.12 8.49 -22.55
N LYS A 417 -2.71 7.32 -22.87
CA LYS A 417 -3.84 6.74 -22.15
C LYS A 417 -3.50 6.54 -20.67
N GLN A 418 -2.33 5.97 -20.39
CA GLN A 418 -1.86 5.75 -19.02
C GLN A 418 -1.74 7.07 -18.25
N ILE A 419 -1.10 8.10 -18.83
CA ILE A 419 -0.96 9.42 -18.19
C ILE A 419 -2.33 10.04 -17.89
N VAL A 420 -3.29 9.91 -18.79
CA VAL A 420 -4.65 10.44 -18.58
C VAL A 420 -5.36 9.67 -17.47
N ASP A 421 -5.27 8.34 -17.46
CA ASP A 421 -5.95 7.49 -16.49
C ASP A 421 -5.40 7.70 -15.05
N ASP A 422 -4.10 7.93 -14.92
CA ASP A 422 -3.44 8.19 -13.64
C ASP A 422 -3.81 9.56 -13.02
N HIS A 423 -4.38 10.49 -13.83
CA HIS A 423 -4.64 11.86 -13.38
C HIS A 423 -6.10 12.31 -13.57
N LEU A 424 -7.06 11.37 -13.67
CA LEU A 424 -8.47 11.69 -13.95
C LEU A 424 -9.12 12.61 -12.93
N THR A 425 -8.66 12.58 -11.67
CA THR A 425 -9.14 13.42 -10.56
C THR A 425 -8.38 14.74 -10.41
N ASP A 426 -7.36 14.97 -11.23
CA ASP A 426 -6.60 16.22 -11.20
C ASP A 426 -7.36 17.31 -12.00
N PRO A 427 -7.72 18.44 -11.37
CA PRO A 427 -8.36 19.55 -12.06
C PRO A 427 -7.45 20.22 -13.11
N ASN A 428 -6.15 20.06 -13.00
CA ASN A 428 -5.17 20.60 -13.94
C ASN A 428 -4.92 19.69 -15.15
N LEU A 429 -5.54 18.52 -15.22
CA LEU A 429 -5.42 17.63 -16.37
C LEU A 429 -6.04 18.28 -17.61
N ASN A 430 -5.20 18.85 -18.44
CA ASN A 430 -5.51 19.57 -19.67
C ASN A 430 -4.47 19.32 -20.76
N VAL A 431 -4.53 20.07 -21.86
CA VAL A 431 -3.59 19.91 -22.98
C VAL A 431 -2.16 20.31 -22.60
N GLU A 432 -2.01 21.32 -21.76
CA GLU A 432 -0.73 21.81 -21.23
C GLU A 432 -0.07 20.74 -20.35
N PHE A 433 -0.85 20.08 -19.51
CA PHE A 433 -0.42 18.96 -18.70
C PHE A 433 0.11 17.80 -19.58
N LEU A 434 -0.66 17.40 -20.60
CA LEU A 434 -0.24 16.37 -21.55
C LEU A 434 1.02 16.79 -22.33
N SER A 435 1.12 18.06 -22.67
CA SER A 435 2.28 18.62 -23.38
C SER A 435 3.56 18.49 -22.55
N SER A 436 3.50 18.84 -21.26
CA SER A 436 4.64 18.72 -20.36
C SER A 436 5.00 17.26 -20.06
N SER A 437 4.00 16.43 -19.76
CA SER A 437 4.19 15.00 -19.40
C SER A 437 4.74 14.17 -20.56
N LEU A 438 4.33 14.46 -21.79
CA LEU A 438 4.79 13.77 -23.00
C LEU A 438 5.98 14.45 -23.69
N ARG A 439 6.42 15.60 -23.16
CA ARG A 439 7.49 16.44 -23.73
C ARG A 439 7.28 16.75 -25.22
N LEU A 440 6.04 17.12 -25.57
CA LEU A 440 5.62 17.48 -26.91
C LEU A 440 5.00 18.87 -26.93
N SER A 441 5.14 19.60 -28.04
CA SER A 441 4.44 20.88 -28.18
C SER A 441 2.92 20.67 -28.27
N ARG A 442 2.14 21.70 -27.90
CA ARG A 442 0.69 21.67 -27.96
C ARG A 442 0.17 21.23 -29.34
N THR A 443 0.76 21.76 -30.43
CA THR A 443 0.39 21.40 -31.81
C THR A 443 0.68 19.91 -32.11
N GLN A 444 1.80 19.39 -31.60
CA GLN A 444 2.14 17.97 -31.76
C GLN A 444 1.16 17.07 -30.98
N ILE A 445 0.76 17.46 -29.78
CA ILE A 445 -0.26 16.75 -28.99
C ILE A 445 -1.58 16.68 -29.78
N PHE A 446 -2.10 17.81 -30.26
CA PHE A 446 -3.36 17.81 -31.03
C PHE A 446 -3.29 16.89 -32.24
N ARG A 447 -2.21 16.98 -33.04
CA ARG A 447 -2.03 16.16 -34.22
C ARG A 447 -1.93 14.68 -33.89
N ARG A 448 -1.05 14.30 -32.95
CA ARG A 448 -0.81 12.89 -32.59
C ARG A 448 -2.00 12.25 -31.90
N VAL A 449 -2.65 12.95 -30.98
CA VAL A 449 -3.85 12.44 -30.31
C VAL A 449 -4.96 12.22 -31.31
N LYS A 450 -5.15 13.14 -32.27
CA LYS A 450 -6.16 12.98 -33.35
C LYS A 450 -5.83 11.79 -34.25
N THR A 451 -4.56 11.57 -34.57
CA THR A 451 -4.12 10.41 -35.37
C THR A 451 -4.37 9.09 -34.64
N VAL A 452 -4.05 8.99 -33.36
CA VAL A 452 -4.10 7.73 -32.60
C VAL A 452 -5.48 7.46 -32.01
N ALA A 453 -6.16 8.48 -31.47
CA ALA A 453 -7.45 8.34 -30.80
C ALA A 453 -8.66 8.76 -31.64
N GLY A 454 -8.45 9.33 -32.84
CA GLY A 454 -9.52 9.79 -33.74
C GLY A 454 -10.20 11.09 -33.28
N LYS A 455 -9.83 11.63 -32.13
CA LYS A 455 -10.48 12.76 -31.46
C LYS A 455 -9.47 13.74 -30.85
N GLY A 456 -9.95 14.91 -30.42
CA GLY A 456 -9.10 15.91 -29.78
C GLY A 456 -8.69 15.53 -28.36
N PRO A 457 -7.57 16.10 -27.82
CA PRO A 457 -7.07 15.76 -26.48
C PRO A 457 -8.09 16.00 -25.37
N LEU A 458 -8.80 17.11 -25.38
CA LEU A 458 -9.83 17.42 -24.38
C LEU A 458 -11.03 16.48 -24.44
N GLU A 459 -11.39 16.06 -25.64
CA GLU A 459 -12.45 15.08 -25.86
C GLU A 459 -12.02 13.70 -25.36
N PHE A 460 -10.77 13.32 -25.59
CA PHE A 460 -10.19 12.09 -25.08
C PHE A 460 -10.17 12.08 -23.54
N ILE A 461 -9.70 13.15 -22.87
CA ILE A 461 -9.73 13.28 -21.42
C ILE A 461 -11.16 13.15 -20.88
N ARG A 462 -12.10 13.85 -21.48
CA ARG A 462 -13.52 13.82 -21.08
C ARG A 462 -14.09 12.40 -21.18
N GLU A 463 -13.82 11.70 -22.25
CA GLU A 463 -14.26 10.31 -22.41
C GLU A 463 -13.67 9.39 -21.34
N ARG A 464 -12.38 9.50 -21.04
CA ARG A 464 -11.76 8.71 -19.97
C ARG A 464 -12.39 9.01 -18.59
N ARG A 465 -12.68 10.27 -18.30
CA ARG A 465 -13.42 10.67 -17.10
C ARG A 465 -14.84 10.08 -17.06
N LEU A 466 -15.55 10.03 -18.19
CA LEU A 466 -16.88 9.43 -18.26
C LEU A 466 -16.84 7.91 -18.02
N LEU A 467 -15.86 7.21 -18.60
CA LEU A 467 -15.67 5.77 -18.34
C LEU A 467 -15.37 5.50 -16.86
N ARG A 468 -14.53 6.31 -16.23
CA ARG A 468 -14.25 6.22 -14.81
C ARG A 468 -15.47 6.55 -13.95
N ALA A 469 -16.28 7.52 -14.38
CA ALA A 469 -17.52 7.86 -13.71
C ALA A 469 -18.51 6.70 -13.69
N ASP A 470 -18.67 5.99 -14.81
CA ASP A 470 -19.52 4.80 -14.91
C ASP A 470 -19.06 3.68 -13.97
N GLU A 471 -17.76 3.50 -13.85
CA GLU A 471 -17.16 2.55 -12.89
C GLU A 471 -17.46 2.97 -11.44
N LEU A 472 -17.22 4.23 -11.06
CA LEU A 472 -17.47 4.74 -9.71
C LEU A 472 -18.96 4.65 -9.33
N LEU A 473 -19.86 4.98 -10.24
CA LEU A 473 -21.30 4.87 -10.00
C LEU A 473 -21.77 3.43 -9.77
N ARG A 474 -21.06 2.43 -10.34
CA ARG A 474 -21.38 1.00 -10.17
C ARG A 474 -20.72 0.37 -8.95
N THR A 475 -19.56 0.86 -8.54
CA THR A 475 -18.71 0.18 -7.55
C THR A 475 -18.67 0.88 -6.20
N THR A 476 -19.23 2.09 -6.09
CA THR A 476 -19.20 2.88 -4.86
C THR A 476 -20.58 3.46 -4.51
N ASP A 477 -20.73 3.93 -3.29
CA ASP A 477 -21.94 4.64 -2.83
C ASP A 477 -21.94 6.13 -3.14
N MET A 478 -21.00 6.60 -3.94
CA MET A 478 -20.91 8.01 -4.30
C MET A 478 -22.14 8.49 -5.06
N THR A 479 -22.62 9.66 -4.69
CA THR A 479 -23.72 10.30 -5.43
C THR A 479 -23.24 10.80 -6.79
N VAL A 480 -24.15 10.99 -7.72
CA VAL A 480 -23.89 11.58 -9.04
C VAL A 480 -23.13 12.91 -8.92
N GLN A 481 -23.47 13.70 -7.90
CA GLN A 481 -22.81 14.98 -7.62
C GLN A 481 -21.39 14.79 -7.13
N GLN A 482 -21.14 13.82 -6.25
CA GLN A 482 -19.80 13.50 -5.76
C GLN A 482 -18.90 12.97 -6.88
N VAL A 483 -19.42 12.07 -7.74
CA VAL A 483 -18.66 11.56 -8.90
C VAL A 483 -18.32 12.67 -9.87
N ALA A 484 -19.26 13.60 -10.13
CA ALA A 484 -19.00 14.75 -10.99
C ALA A 484 -17.88 15.65 -10.43
N LEU A 485 -17.86 15.87 -9.12
CA LEU A 485 -16.84 16.67 -8.44
C LEU A 485 -15.49 15.96 -8.44
N GLU A 486 -15.48 14.69 -8.05
CA GLU A 486 -14.27 13.84 -8.00
C GLU A 486 -13.55 13.82 -9.34
N LEU A 487 -14.28 13.71 -10.45
CA LEU A 487 -13.71 13.66 -11.78
C LEU A 487 -13.61 15.02 -12.47
N CYS A 488 -13.64 16.08 -11.68
CA CYS A 488 -13.37 17.45 -12.10
C CYS A 488 -14.27 17.94 -13.27
N PHE A 489 -15.55 17.57 -13.28
CA PHE A 489 -16.53 18.20 -14.17
C PHE A 489 -16.94 19.57 -13.62
N SER A 490 -17.08 20.55 -14.50
CA SER A 490 -17.36 21.94 -14.13
C SER A 490 -18.69 22.15 -13.39
N SER A 491 -19.65 21.23 -13.56
CA SER A 491 -20.88 21.17 -12.79
C SER A 491 -21.53 19.80 -12.90
N PRO A 492 -22.35 19.38 -11.92
CA PRO A 492 -23.12 18.13 -12.00
C PRO A 492 -24.08 18.08 -13.19
N GLY A 493 -24.64 19.22 -13.58
CA GLY A 493 -25.52 19.34 -14.75
C GLY A 493 -24.78 19.10 -16.06
N TYR A 494 -23.58 19.68 -16.19
CA TYR A 494 -22.71 19.42 -17.35
C TYR A 494 -22.24 17.97 -17.40
N PHE A 495 -21.88 17.40 -16.27
CA PHE A 495 -21.54 15.98 -16.17
C PHE A 495 -22.70 15.09 -16.64
N THR A 496 -23.91 15.30 -16.10
CA THR A 496 -25.12 14.52 -16.46
C THR A 496 -25.41 14.59 -17.97
N LYS A 497 -25.23 15.75 -18.58
CA LYS A 497 -25.38 15.92 -20.02
C LYS A 497 -24.32 15.11 -20.78
N CYS A 498 -23.04 15.29 -20.45
CA CYS A 498 -21.95 14.57 -21.10
C CYS A 498 -22.07 13.05 -20.96
N TYR A 499 -22.50 12.60 -19.77
CA TYR A 499 -22.69 11.18 -19.48
C TYR A 499 -23.84 10.59 -20.32
N LYS A 500 -24.98 11.29 -20.39
CA LYS A 500 -26.10 10.86 -21.21
C LYS A 500 -25.75 10.85 -22.68
N ASP A 501 -25.05 11.87 -23.19
CA ASP A 501 -24.62 11.96 -24.59
C ASP A 501 -23.67 10.82 -24.95
N TYR A 502 -22.86 10.32 -24.01
CA TYR A 502 -21.89 9.25 -24.24
C TYR A 502 -22.47 7.84 -24.04
N PHE A 503 -23.24 7.59 -22.97
CA PHE A 503 -23.76 6.27 -22.64
C PHE A 503 -25.22 6.03 -23.05
N GLY A 504 -25.96 7.07 -23.47
CA GLY A 504 -27.35 6.98 -23.89
C GLY A 504 -28.38 6.95 -22.74
N HIS A 505 -27.96 6.93 -21.49
CA HIS A 505 -28.81 6.93 -20.31
C HIS A 505 -28.28 7.90 -19.24
N LEU A 506 -29.11 8.21 -18.23
CA LEU A 506 -28.72 9.11 -17.15
C LEU A 506 -27.78 8.42 -16.16
N PRO A 507 -26.83 9.16 -15.53
CA PRO A 507 -25.95 8.60 -14.50
C PRO A 507 -26.72 8.11 -13.25
N SER A 508 -27.92 8.66 -12.98
CA SER A 508 -28.81 8.20 -11.91
C SER A 508 -29.49 6.86 -12.18
N GLU A 509 -29.52 6.40 -13.42
CA GLU A 509 -30.08 5.11 -13.81
C GLU A 509 -29.07 3.98 -13.69
N ARG A 510 -27.83 4.30 -13.33
CA ARG A 510 -26.71 3.35 -13.20
C ARG A 510 -26.48 2.93 -11.74
N LYS A 511 -27.12 3.60 -10.80
CA LYS A 511 -27.00 3.36 -9.34
C LYS A 511 -27.90 2.25 -8.83
#